data_768cc06325ff7f38bb06e3cddb99c796
#
_entry.id   768cc06325ff7f38bb06e3cddb99c796
#
_cell.length_a   1.000
_cell.length_b   1.000
_cell.length_c   1.000
_cell.angle_alpha   90.00
_cell.angle_beta   90.00
_cell.angle_gamma   90.00
#
_symmetry.space_group_name_H-M   'P 1'
#
loop_
_entity.id
_entity.type
_entity.pdbx_description
1 polymer ?
#
loop_
_entity_poly.entity_id
_entity_poly.type
_entity_poly.pdbx_seq_one_letter_code
_entity_poly.pdbx_strand_id
1 'polypeptide(L)'
;LIPWDLESCSFLNATFLPFKNNDTGFTTSEGDTSIAVGLKKGSELREKINEVIAGITEEQKSQLMEQMATLASGGTVETLALTSEAPATTNGVLKVAMECNYKPYNWTDVGTPTIGAVPISSEGKDGQYANGYDVQIAQYIANKLGMKLEIYSFEWDSLIPALESGAIDAIAAGMSPTAERAQQIDFSDTYYESNLVVIIRK
;
A
#
# COMPACT_ATOMS: atom_id res chain seq x y z
N LEU A 1 7.28 4.44 9.06
CA LEU A 1 8.46 3.64 9.38
C LEU A 1 8.99 3.07 8.09
N ILE A 2 10.16 3.50 7.65
CA ILE A 2 10.85 2.97 6.48
C ILE A 2 11.20 1.52 6.81
N PRO A 3 10.95 0.53 5.95
CA PRO A 3 11.47 -0.81 6.15
C PRO A 3 12.99 -0.73 6.05
N TRP A 4 13.65 -0.84 7.20
CA TRP A 4 15.08 -0.84 7.33
C TRP A 4 15.54 -2.29 7.31
N ASP A 5 16.42 -2.63 6.38
CA ASP A 5 17.15 -3.88 6.45
C ASP A 5 18.37 -3.75 7.39
N LEU A 6 18.97 -4.86 7.73
CA LEU A 6 20.17 -4.90 8.59
C LEU A 6 21.36 -4.16 7.96
N GLU A 7 21.44 -4.06 6.62
CA GLU A 7 22.49 -3.35 5.92
C GLU A 7 22.35 -1.84 6.07
N SER A 8 21.14 -1.32 5.90
CA SER A 8 20.84 0.11 6.16
C SER A 8 21.15 0.52 7.59
N CYS A 9 20.86 -0.34 8.57
CA CYS A 9 21.21 -0.10 9.98
C CYS A 9 22.72 -0.08 10.21
N SER A 10 23.51 -0.86 9.49
CA SER A 10 24.98 -0.87 9.64
C SER A 10 25.60 0.44 9.19
N PHE A 11 25.07 1.05 8.13
CA PHE A 11 25.49 2.34 7.60
C PHE A 11 25.27 3.51 8.58
N LEU A 12 24.19 3.45 9.37
CA LEU A 12 23.83 4.48 10.33
C LEU A 12 24.41 4.28 11.73
N ASN A 13 25.36 3.32 11.90
CA ASN A 13 25.84 2.92 13.23
C ASN A 13 24.69 2.56 14.18
N ALA A 14 23.67 1.88 13.66
CA ALA A 14 22.48 1.42 14.35
C ALA A 14 22.31 -0.10 14.24
N THR A 15 21.49 -0.67 15.06
CA THR A 15 21.10 -2.08 15.01
C THR A 15 19.66 -2.27 15.41
N PHE A 16 19.05 -3.37 15.01
CA PHE A 16 17.72 -3.76 15.48
C PHE A 16 17.82 -4.51 16.80
N LEU A 17 16.85 -4.27 17.65
CA LEU A 17 16.45 -5.27 18.64
C LEU A 17 15.31 -6.07 18.03
N PRO A 18 15.48 -7.38 17.76
CA PRO A 18 14.39 -8.21 17.30
C PRO A 18 13.41 -8.39 18.45
N PHE A 19 12.27 -7.73 18.37
CA PHE A 19 11.16 -7.99 19.27
C PHE A 19 10.23 -9.01 18.63
N LYS A 20 9.96 -10.08 19.38
CA LYS A 20 8.71 -10.81 19.15
C LYS A 20 7.62 -10.06 19.90
N ASN A 21 6.49 -9.84 19.24
CA ASN A 21 5.28 -9.31 19.88
C ASN A 21 5.08 -10.02 21.23
N ASN A 22 4.89 -9.24 22.29
CA ASN A 22 4.66 -9.65 23.68
C ASN A 22 5.87 -9.99 24.57
N ASP A 23 7.11 -10.13 24.06
CA ASP A 23 8.26 -10.48 24.92
C ASP A 23 8.89 -9.27 25.64
N THR A 24 8.52 -8.03 25.28
CA THR A 24 9.24 -6.81 25.71
C THR A 24 8.33 -5.63 26.05
N GLY A 25 7.04 -5.86 26.30
CA GLY A 25 6.13 -4.78 26.69
C GLY A 25 5.55 -3.93 25.54
N PHE A 26 5.87 -4.24 24.29
CA PHE A 26 5.09 -3.76 23.15
C PHE A 26 3.90 -4.69 22.95
N THR A 27 2.74 -4.28 23.41
CA THR A 27 1.49 -4.92 23.03
C THR A 27 1.00 -4.27 21.74
N THR A 28 1.05 -5.02 20.64
CA THR A 28 0.27 -4.68 19.45
C THR A 28 -1.10 -5.32 19.60
N SER A 29 -2.15 -4.55 19.31
CA SER A 29 -3.49 -5.12 19.15
C SER A 29 -3.52 -5.97 17.87
N GLU A 30 -4.42 -6.94 17.82
CA GLU A 30 -4.66 -7.70 16.59
C GLU A 30 -4.96 -6.74 15.44
N GLY A 31 -4.25 -6.87 14.33
CA GLY A 31 -4.38 -5.99 13.15
C GLY A 31 -3.49 -4.75 13.13
N ASP A 32 -2.80 -4.38 14.22
CA ASP A 32 -1.97 -3.15 14.24
C ASP A 32 -0.78 -3.19 13.27
N THR A 33 -0.31 -4.39 12.91
CA THR A 33 0.79 -4.62 11.96
C THR A 33 0.31 -5.06 10.58
N SER A 34 -0.96 -5.38 10.44
CA SER A 34 -1.60 -5.78 9.18
C SER A 34 -1.93 -4.56 8.35
N ILE A 35 -1.89 -4.70 7.03
CA ILE A 35 -2.26 -3.66 6.09
C ILE A 35 -3.36 -4.20 5.17
N ALA A 36 -4.46 -3.46 5.07
CA ALA A 36 -5.65 -3.84 4.32
C ALA A 36 -6.22 -2.67 3.50
N VAL A 37 -7.03 -2.98 2.50
CA VAL A 37 -7.75 -1.97 1.72
C VAL A 37 -8.96 -1.49 2.52
N GLY A 38 -9.05 -0.18 2.77
CA GLY A 38 -10.22 0.44 3.38
C GLY A 38 -11.34 0.63 2.36
N LEU A 39 -12.56 0.29 2.74
CA LEU A 39 -13.75 0.31 1.89
C LEU A 39 -14.93 0.93 2.64
N LYS A 40 -15.87 1.54 1.92
CA LYS A 40 -17.10 2.01 2.53
C LYS A 40 -17.87 0.83 3.17
N LYS A 41 -18.51 1.08 4.30
CA LYS A 41 -19.35 0.09 4.98
C LYS A 41 -20.33 -0.58 4.02
N GLY A 42 -20.33 -1.91 3.99
CA GLY A 42 -21.20 -2.71 3.13
C GLY A 42 -20.86 -2.66 1.64
N SER A 43 -19.66 -2.25 1.26
CA SER A 43 -19.23 -2.22 -0.15
C SER A 43 -19.19 -3.60 -0.77
N GLU A 44 -19.84 -3.77 -1.91
CA GLU A 44 -19.81 -5.01 -2.72
C GLU A 44 -18.41 -5.32 -3.30
N LEU A 45 -17.50 -4.33 -3.29
CA LEU A 45 -16.12 -4.53 -3.74
C LEU A 45 -15.31 -5.39 -2.78
N ARG A 46 -15.69 -5.47 -1.50
CA ARG A 46 -14.93 -6.15 -0.47
C ARG A 46 -14.62 -7.60 -0.83
N GLU A 47 -15.66 -8.38 -1.10
CA GLU A 47 -15.50 -9.80 -1.42
C GLU A 47 -14.69 -10.01 -2.71
N LYS A 48 -14.94 -9.20 -3.73
CA LYS A 48 -14.19 -9.25 -5.00
C LYS A 48 -12.72 -8.92 -4.81
N ILE A 49 -12.39 -7.95 -3.96
CA ILE A 49 -11.02 -7.58 -3.61
C ILE A 49 -10.37 -8.71 -2.81
N ASN A 50 -11.08 -9.33 -1.87
CA ASN A 50 -10.57 -10.46 -1.09
C ASN A 50 -10.22 -11.66 -2.00
N GLU A 51 -11.07 -12.00 -2.96
CA GLU A 51 -10.78 -13.03 -3.96
C GLU A 51 -9.49 -12.76 -4.74
N VAL A 52 -9.25 -11.49 -5.11
CA VAL A 52 -8.03 -11.07 -5.81
C VAL A 52 -6.81 -11.18 -4.89
N ILE A 53 -6.90 -10.68 -3.65
CA ILE A 53 -5.81 -10.73 -2.66
C ILE A 53 -5.44 -12.18 -2.34
N ALA A 54 -6.41 -13.06 -2.18
CA ALA A 54 -6.19 -14.50 -1.94
C ALA A 54 -5.42 -15.19 -3.07
N GLY A 55 -5.47 -14.66 -4.28
CA GLY A 55 -4.70 -15.14 -5.43
C GLY A 55 -3.23 -14.69 -5.48
N ILE A 56 -2.80 -13.79 -4.58
CA ILE A 56 -1.41 -13.31 -4.51
C ILE A 56 -0.63 -14.18 -3.53
N THR A 57 0.44 -14.85 -4.01
CA THR A 57 1.27 -15.70 -3.14
C THR A 57 2.12 -14.87 -2.18
N GLU A 58 2.51 -15.43 -1.04
CA GLU A 58 3.40 -14.78 -0.08
C GLU A 58 4.78 -14.47 -0.69
N GLU A 59 5.24 -15.31 -1.63
CA GLU A 59 6.47 -15.06 -2.38
C GLU A 59 6.34 -13.80 -3.25
N GLN A 60 5.23 -13.65 -3.98
CA GLN A 60 4.96 -12.45 -4.78
C GLN A 60 4.87 -11.19 -3.92
N LYS A 61 4.21 -11.28 -2.76
CA LYS A 61 4.12 -10.17 -1.79
C LYS A 61 5.49 -9.75 -1.28
N SER A 62 6.33 -10.72 -0.88
CA SER A 62 7.67 -10.45 -0.36
C SER A 62 8.59 -9.86 -1.44
N GLN A 63 8.64 -10.46 -2.62
CA GLN A 63 9.43 -9.96 -3.73
C GLN A 63 9.00 -8.56 -4.18
N LEU A 64 7.69 -8.29 -4.22
CA LEU A 64 7.19 -6.96 -4.54
C LEU A 64 7.64 -5.92 -3.51
N MET A 65 7.59 -6.25 -2.21
CA MET A 65 8.05 -5.33 -1.16
C MET A 65 9.55 -5.04 -1.29
N GLU A 66 10.39 -6.04 -1.55
CA GLU A 66 11.83 -5.85 -1.80
C GLU A 66 12.09 -4.95 -3.01
N GLN A 67 11.34 -5.15 -4.09
CA GLN A 67 11.43 -4.31 -5.29
C GLN A 67 11.02 -2.87 -5.02
N MET A 68 9.94 -2.66 -4.27
CA MET A 68 9.49 -1.32 -3.90
C MET A 68 10.47 -0.64 -2.95
N ALA A 69 11.08 -1.36 -2.02
CA ALA A 69 12.14 -0.85 -1.15
C ALA A 69 13.39 -0.44 -1.98
N THR A 70 13.76 -1.25 -2.98
CA THR A 70 14.86 -0.93 -3.91
C THR A 70 14.58 0.36 -4.67
N LEU A 71 13.41 0.49 -5.30
CA LEU A 71 13.03 1.71 -6.03
C LEU A 71 12.95 2.93 -5.11
N ALA A 72 12.39 2.78 -3.91
CA ALA A 72 12.27 3.84 -2.91
C ALA A 72 13.63 4.38 -2.44
N SER A 73 14.69 3.54 -2.51
CA SER A 73 16.06 3.88 -2.19
C SER A 73 16.86 4.42 -3.39
N GLY A 74 16.23 4.56 -4.57
CA GLY A 74 16.87 5.05 -5.79
C GLY A 74 17.57 3.95 -6.61
N GLY A 75 17.36 2.68 -6.28
CA GLY A 75 17.81 1.55 -7.09
C GLY A 75 16.94 1.33 -8.33
N THR A 76 17.26 0.32 -9.11
CA THR A 76 16.55 -0.02 -10.34
C THR A 76 15.95 -1.42 -10.25
N VAL A 77 14.76 -1.58 -10.82
CA VAL A 77 14.05 -2.86 -10.97
C VAL A 77 13.62 -2.98 -12.43
N GLU A 78 13.93 -4.11 -13.06
CA GLU A 78 13.63 -4.33 -14.48
C GLU A 78 12.22 -4.90 -14.70
N THR A 79 11.76 -5.76 -13.80
CA THR A 79 10.44 -6.42 -13.88
C THR A 79 9.81 -6.49 -12.50
N LEU A 80 8.49 -6.35 -12.42
CA LEU A 80 7.77 -6.45 -11.15
C LEU A 80 7.35 -7.90 -10.87
N ALA A 81 7.42 -8.30 -9.61
CA ALA A 81 6.99 -9.62 -9.13
C ALA A 81 5.47 -9.81 -9.24
N LEU A 82 4.72 -8.74 -9.16
CA LEU A 82 3.28 -8.74 -9.31
C LEU A 82 2.90 -7.94 -10.56
N THR A 83 2.46 -8.63 -11.59
CA THR A 83 2.01 -8.02 -12.84
C THR A 83 0.63 -8.53 -13.21
N SER A 84 -0.14 -7.69 -13.88
CA SER A 84 -1.42 -8.05 -14.48
C SER A 84 -1.63 -7.22 -15.74
N GLU A 85 -2.22 -7.84 -16.77
CA GLU A 85 -2.57 -7.10 -17.98
C GLU A 85 -3.73 -6.15 -17.71
N ALA A 86 -3.62 -4.95 -18.25
CA ALA A 86 -4.74 -4.01 -18.24
C ALA A 86 -5.89 -4.59 -19.07
N PRO A 87 -7.14 -4.47 -18.62
CA PRO A 87 -8.28 -4.99 -19.36
C PRO A 87 -8.41 -4.27 -20.71
N ALA A 88 -8.71 -5.01 -21.78
CA ALA A 88 -8.94 -4.48 -23.11
C ALA A 88 -10.14 -3.51 -23.16
N THR A 89 -11.15 -3.79 -22.33
CA THR A 89 -12.30 -2.92 -22.07
C THR A 89 -12.51 -2.81 -20.57
N THR A 90 -12.83 -1.62 -20.08
CA THR A 90 -13.01 -1.41 -18.64
C THR A 90 -14.48 -1.49 -18.23
N ASN A 91 -14.73 -2.17 -17.10
CA ASN A 91 -16.05 -2.24 -16.45
C ASN A 91 -16.28 -1.03 -15.49
N GLY A 92 -15.64 0.09 -15.76
CA GLY A 92 -15.68 1.28 -14.93
C GLY A 92 -14.31 1.69 -14.38
N VAL A 93 -14.34 2.56 -13.38
CA VAL A 93 -13.15 3.12 -12.73
C VAL A 93 -13.13 2.70 -11.28
N LEU A 94 -11.97 2.27 -10.79
CA LEU A 94 -11.67 2.09 -9.37
C LEU A 94 -10.85 3.30 -8.89
N LYS A 95 -11.47 4.16 -8.09
CA LYS A 95 -10.85 5.35 -7.51
C LYS A 95 -10.20 4.97 -6.18
N VAL A 96 -8.89 4.96 -6.13
CA VAL A 96 -8.14 4.61 -4.92
C VAL A 96 -7.41 5.83 -4.38
N ALA A 97 -7.54 6.08 -3.08
CA ALA A 97 -6.80 7.15 -2.41
C ALA A 97 -5.65 6.62 -1.57
N MET A 98 -4.60 7.44 -1.49
CA MET A 98 -3.41 7.27 -0.68
C MET A 98 -2.75 8.63 -0.43
N GLU A 99 -1.76 8.72 0.49
CA GLU A 99 -1.03 9.97 0.71
C GLU A 99 -0.05 10.31 -0.40
N CYS A 100 0.49 9.30 -1.10
CA CYS A 100 1.59 9.42 -2.06
C CYS A 100 2.87 10.02 -1.45
N ASN A 101 3.10 9.80 -0.16
CA ASN A 101 4.25 10.31 0.60
C ASN A 101 4.76 9.33 1.67
N TYR A 102 4.50 8.03 1.52
CA TYR A 102 4.85 7.00 2.50
C TYR A 102 5.62 5.84 1.85
N LYS A 103 6.92 6.04 1.59
CA LYS A 103 7.83 4.99 1.06
C LYS A 103 7.98 3.82 2.05
N PRO A 104 8.05 2.58 1.57
CA PRO A 104 7.93 2.09 0.21
C PRO A 104 6.49 1.73 -0.19
N TYR A 105 5.51 2.08 0.64
CA TYR A 105 4.10 1.74 0.41
C TYR A 105 3.48 2.57 -0.70
N ASN A 106 3.62 3.88 -0.63
CA ASN A 106 3.14 4.79 -1.68
C ASN A 106 3.95 6.10 -1.66
N TRP A 107 4.41 6.54 -2.82
CA TRP A 107 5.14 7.80 -2.97
C TRP A 107 4.89 8.44 -4.32
N THR A 108 5.36 9.68 -4.49
CA THR A 108 5.26 10.42 -5.75
C THR A 108 6.59 10.41 -6.50
N ASP A 109 6.56 9.99 -7.77
CA ASP A 109 7.59 10.26 -8.76
C ASP A 109 7.22 11.53 -9.54
N VAL A 110 8.19 12.39 -9.81
CA VAL A 110 8.01 13.63 -10.57
C VAL A 110 8.83 13.56 -11.86
N GLY A 111 8.20 13.87 -12.98
CA GLY A 111 8.84 13.85 -14.30
C GLY A 111 8.92 12.45 -14.89
N THR A 112 10.04 11.76 -14.78
CA THR A 112 10.19 10.39 -15.32
C THR A 112 9.70 9.37 -14.31
N PRO A 113 8.61 8.64 -14.61
CA PRO A 113 8.08 7.62 -13.69
C PRO A 113 9.00 6.40 -13.64
N THR A 114 9.13 5.81 -12.45
CA THR A 114 9.75 4.49 -12.29
C THR A 114 8.80 3.38 -12.75
N ILE A 115 9.33 2.17 -12.92
CA ILE A 115 8.52 1.02 -13.38
C ILE A 115 7.29 0.81 -12.47
N GLY A 116 6.12 0.63 -13.09
CA GLY A 116 4.86 0.40 -12.39
C GLY A 116 4.18 1.66 -11.83
N ALA A 117 4.78 2.85 -12.01
CA ALA A 117 4.16 4.09 -11.56
C ALA A 117 2.89 4.43 -12.35
N VAL A 118 1.89 4.94 -11.67
CA VAL A 118 0.56 5.29 -12.21
C VAL A 118 0.35 6.80 -12.07
N PRO A 119 -0.17 7.50 -13.10
CA PRO A 119 -0.47 8.92 -12.99
C PRO A 119 -1.40 9.24 -11.81
N ILE A 120 -1.11 10.31 -11.06
CA ILE A 120 -1.99 10.80 -10.02
C ILE A 120 -3.10 11.62 -10.66
N SER A 121 -4.36 11.23 -10.40
CA SER A 121 -5.56 11.82 -11.01
C SER A 121 -6.09 13.05 -10.27
N SER A 122 -5.50 13.42 -9.12
CA SER A 122 -5.88 14.64 -8.37
C SER A 122 -5.57 15.90 -9.16
N GLU A 123 -6.42 16.92 -9.02
CA GLU A 123 -6.22 18.24 -9.63
C GLU A 123 -4.87 18.84 -9.22
N GLY A 124 -4.17 19.45 -10.15
CA GLY A 124 -2.85 20.08 -9.93
C GLY A 124 -1.68 19.10 -9.79
N LYS A 125 -1.88 17.82 -10.08
CA LYS A 125 -0.84 16.78 -10.02
C LYS A 125 -0.32 16.35 -11.40
N ASP A 126 -0.46 17.19 -12.42
CA ASP A 126 0.02 16.92 -13.77
C ASP A 126 1.53 16.59 -13.79
N GLY A 127 1.90 15.50 -14.46
CA GLY A 127 3.29 15.02 -14.52
C GLY A 127 3.80 14.39 -13.21
N GLN A 128 2.92 14.10 -12.26
CA GLN A 128 3.21 13.35 -11.05
C GLN A 128 2.62 11.95 -11.13
N TYR A 129 3.35 10.98 -10.63
CA TYR A 129 2.99 9.57 -10.67
C TYR A 129 3.09 8.98 -9.27
N ALA A 130 2.12 8.18 -8.88
CA ALA A 130 2.20 7.38 -7.67
C ALA A 130 2.91 6.06 -7.97
N ASN A 131 3.81 5.64 -7.09
CA ASN A 131 4.39 4.31 -7.10
C ASN A 131 4.50 3.76 -5.67
N GLY A 132 4.76 2.48 -5.54
CA GLY A 132 4.88 1.81 -4.25
C GLY A 132 4.04 0.56 -4.14
N TYR A 133 4.21 -0.13 -3.03
CA TYR A 133 3.56 -1.42 -2.76
C TYR A 133 2.03 -1.32 -2.88
N ASP A 134 1.43 -0.32 -2.24
CA ASP A 134 -0.02 -0.07 -2.29
C ASP A 134 -0.51 0.20 -3.71
N VAL A 135 0.30 0.93 -4.50
CA VAL A 135 -0.01 1.25 -5.90
C VAL A 135 -0.03 -0.01 -6.76
N GLN A 136 0.96 -0.90 -6.58
CA GLN A 136 1.03 -2.15 -7.33
C GLN A 136 -0.11 -3.11 -6.95
N ILE A 137 -0.45 -3.20 -5.67
CA ILE A 137 -1.63 -3.95 -5.20
C ILE A 137 -2.92 -3.37 -5.78
N ALA A 138 -3.11 -2.05 -5.73
CA ALA A 138 -4.29 -1.39 -6.28
C ALA A 138 -4.40 -1.61 -7.80
N GLN A 139 -3.28 -1.52 -8.53
CA GLN A 139 -3.25 -1.79 -9.99
C GLN A 139 -3.60 -3.24 -10.31
N TYR A 140 -3.05 -4.17 -9.54
CA TYR A 140 -3.36 -5.60 -9.71
C TYR A 140 -4.85 -5.87 -9.45
N ILE A 141 -5.40 -5.33 -8.37
CA ILE A 141 -6.83 -5.44 -8.03
C ILE A 141 -7.69 -4.86 -9.17
N ALA A 142 -7.43 -3.62 -9.60
CA ALA A 142 -8.20 -2.97 -10.65
C ALA A 142 -8.21 -3.80 -11.95
N ASN A 143 -7.04 -4.27 -12.39
CA ASN A 143 -6.92 -5.08 -13.60
C ASN A 143 -7.68 -6.41 -13.49
N LYS A 144 -7.59 -7.10 -12.35
CA LYS A 144 -8.34 -8.35 -12.10
C LYS A 144 -9.85 -8.15 -12.07
N LEU A 145 -10.30 -6.99 -11.59
CA LEU A 145 -11.72 -6.62 -11.60
C LEU A 145 -12.19 -6.08 -12.97
N GLY A 146 -11.28 -5.95 -13.95
CA GLY A 146 -11.59 -5.37 -15.25
C GLY A 146 -11.88 -3.88 -15.18
N MET A 147 -11.33 -3.16 -14.20
CA MET A 147 -11.55 -1.73 -13.98
C MET A 147 -10.30 -0.92 -14.32
N LYS A 148 -10.50 0.35 -14.71
CA LYS A 148 -9.40 1.31 -14.84
C LYS A 148 -9.04 1.83 -13.43
N LEU A 149 -7.76 1.81 -13.06
CA LEU A 149 -7.30 2.44 -11.83
C LEU A 149 -7.18 3.95 -12.02
N GLU A 150 -7.69 4.71 -11.06
CA GLU A 150 -7.38 6.12 -10.85
C GLU A 150 -6.90 6.34 -9.42
N ILE A 151 -5.72 6.96 -9.26
CA ILE A 151 -5.13 7.24 -7.96
C ILE A 151 -5.33 8.68 -7.60
N TYR A 152 -5.82 8.91 -6.38
CA TYR A 152 -6.05 10.22 -5.79
C TYR A 152 -5.15 10.42 -4.57
N SER A 153 -4.38 11.51 -4.56
CA SER A 153 -3.55 11.88 -3.42
C SER A 153 -4.36 12.75 -2.45
N PHE A 154 -4.43 12.32 -1.19
CA PHE A 154 -5.08 13.02 -0.09
C PHE A 154 -4.15 13.08 1.13
N GLU A 155 -4.34 14.07 1.98
CA GLU A 155 -3.76 14.06 3.32
C GLU A 155 -4.39 12.93 4.16
N TRP A 156 -3.62 12.34 5.08
CA TRP A 156 -4.03 11.17 5.86
C TRP A 156 -5.41 11.31 6.49
N ASP A 157 -5.65 12.43 7.19
CA ASP A 157 -6.91 12.68 7.90
C ASP A 157 -8.12 12.87 6.97
N SER A 158 -7.89 13.04 5.67
CA SER A 158 -8.93 13.21 4.65
C SER A 158 -9.32 11.90 3.96
N LEU A 159 -8.57 10.81 4.15
CA LEU A 159 -8.81 9.54 3.45
C LEU A 159 -10.18 8.93 3.81
N ILE A 160 -10.46 8.75 5.10
CA ILE A 160 -11.75 8.18 5.55
C ILE A 160 -12.92 9.08 5.19
N PRO A 161 -12.90 10.40 5.44
CA PRO A 161 -13.95 11.30 4.97
C PRO A 161 -14.21 11.26 3.45
N ALA A 162 -13.15 11.16 2.62
CA ALA A 162 -13.30 11.03 1.18
C ALA A 162 -14.00 9.72 0.79
N LEU A 163 -13.69 8.62 1.47
CA LEU A 163 -14.32 7.32 1.26
C LEU A 163 -15.78 7.33 1.67
N GLU A 164 -16.11 7.89 2.84
CA GLU A 164 -17.48 7.99 3.34
C GLU A 164 -18.37 8.82 2.43
N SER A 165 -17.84 9.94 1.90
CA SER A 165 -18.56 10.80 0.95
C SER A 165 -18.78 10.16 -0.42
N GLY A 166 -18.05 9.10 -0.76
CA GLY A 166 -18.09 8.46 -2.07
C GLY A 166 -17.27 9.20 -3.14
N ALA A 167 -16.35 10.09 -2.75
CA ALA A 167 -15.41 10.72 -3.66
C ALA A 167 -14.40 9.70 -4.22
N ILE A 168 -14.11 8.66 -3.44
CA ILE A 168 -13.27 7.52 -3.79
C ILE A 168 -13.97 6.21 -3.43
N ASP A 169 -13.52 5.11 -4.03
CA ASP A 169 -14.09 3.77 -3.83
C ASP A 169 -13.32 2.96 -2.79
N ALA A 170 -12.00 3.21 -2.64
CA ALA A 170 -11.12 2.47 -1.75
C ALA A 170 -9.94 3.32 -1.25
N ILE A 171 -9.36 2.89 -0.13
CA ILE A 171 -8.12 3.43 0.44
C ILE A 171 -7.06 2.33 0.42
N ALA A 172 -5.91 2.58 -0.22
CA ALA A 172 -4.72 1.74 -0.14
C ALA A 172 -3.53 2.64 0.24
N ALA A 173 -3.24 2.73 1.54
CA ALA A 173 -2.35 3.75 2.10
C ALA A 173 -1.47 3.23 3.25
N GLY A 174 -1.07 1.95 3.23
CA GLY A 174 -0.39 1.34 4.36
C GLY A 174 -1.26 1.33 5.63
N MET A 175 -2.59 1.28 5.45
CA MET A 175 -3.55 1.47 6.54
C MET A 175 -3.83 0.17 7.28
N SER A 176 -3.62 0.18 8.60
CA SER A 176 -3.97 -0.95 9.47
C SER A 176 -5.45 -0.95 9.83
N PRO A 177 -6.10 -2.14 9.82
CA PRO A 177 -7.52 -2.30 10.15
C PRO A 177 -7.76 -2.30 11.67
N THR A 178 -7.43 -1.17 12.33
CA THR A 178 -7.63 -1.05 13.79
C THR A 178 -9.12 -1.08 14.16
N ALA A 179 -9.43 -1.50 15.38
CA ALA A 179 -10.80 -1.56 15.89
C ALA A 179 -11.52 -0.20 15.82
N GLU A 180 -10.78 0.92 15.98
CA GLU A 180 -11.32 2.26 15.87
C GLU A 180 -11.77 2.56 14.42
N ARG A 181 -10.89 2.32 13.44
CA ARG A 181 -11.19 2.52 12.02
C ARG A 181 -12.30 1.60 11.54
N ALA A 182 -12.31 0.36 12.02
CA ALA A 182 -13.35 -0.63 11.70
C ALA A 182 -14.75 -0.23 12.19
N GLN A 183 -14.91 0.77 13.04
CA GLN A 183 -16.20 1.36 13.37
C GLN A 183 -16.75 2.24 12.24
N GLN A 184 -15.87 2.87 11.46
CA GLN A 184 -16.23 3.85 10.43
C GLN A 184 -16.27 3.22 9.03
N ILE A 185 -15.30 2.36 8.69
CA ILE A 185 -15.14 1.76 7.36
C ILE A 185 -15.03 0.24 7.47
N ASP A 186 -15.18 -0.47 6.36
CA ASP A 186 -14.87 -1.89 6.26
C ASP A 186 -13.44 -2.06 5.69
N PHE A 187 -12.86 -3.22 5.93
CA PHE A 187 -11.55 -3.59 5.42
C PHE A 187 -11.62 -4.89 4.61
N SER A 188 -10.75 -4.98 3.62
CA SER A 188 -10.47 -6.26 2.94
C SER A 188 -9.70 -7.21 3.86
N ASP A 189 -9.44 -8.41 3.38
CA ASP A 189 -8.38 -9.25 3.92
C ASP A 189 -7.02 -8.53 3.80
N THR A 190 -6.09 -8.92 4.66
CA THR A 190 -4.75 -8.34 4.74
C THR A 190 -3.95 -8.63 3.47
N TYR A 191 -3.39 -7.60 2.84
CA TYR A 191 -2.49 -7.77 1.70
C TYR A 191 -1.00 -7.70 2.08
N TYR A 192 -0.67 -7.22 3.29
CA TYR A 192 0.69 -7.22 3.82
C TYR A 192 0.69 -7.26 5.34
N GLU A 193 1.65 -8.01 5.91
CA GLU A 193 1.94 -8.03 7.34
C GLU A 193 3.28 -7.35 7.59
N SER A 194 3.31 -6.30 8.41
CA SER A 194 4.53 -5.60 8.79
C SER A 194 5.04 -6.08 10.16
N ASN A 195 6.32 -5.84 10.41
CA ASN A 195 6.92 -6.07 11.73
C ASN A 195 7.39 -4.76 12.34
N LEU A 196 7.04 -4.53 13.59
CA LEU A 196 7.59 -3.43 14.36
C LEU A 196 8.97 -3.83 14.90
N VAL A 197 9.96 -2.95 14.72
CA VAL A 197 11.30 -3.14 15.24
C VAL A 197 11.75 -1.89 15.99
N VAL A 198 12.59 -2.06 17.01
CA VAL A 198 13.24 -0.95 17.70
C VAL A 198 14.65 -0.78 17.16
N ILE A 199 14.95 0.41 16.67
CA ILE A 199 16.28 0.77 16.20
C ILE A 199 17.02 1.42 17.35
N ILE A 200 18.19 0.93 17.68
CA ILE A 200 19.09 1.49 18.68
C ILE A 200 20.43 1.87 18.05
N ARG A 201 21.09 2.87 18.65
CA ARG A 201 22.46 3.19 18.29
C ARG A 201 23.39 2.07 18.77
N LYS A 202 24.37 1.68 17.94
CA LYS A 202 25.44 0.77 18.34
C LYS A 202 26.38 1.42 19.36
#